data_8e63620c11226b80a584db5c05ab7fac
#
_entry.id   8e63620c11226b80a584db5c05ab7fac
#
_cell.length_a   1.000
_cell.length_b   1.000
_cell.length_c   1.000
_cell.angle_alpha   90.00
_cell.angle_beta   90.00
_cell.angle_gamma   90.00
#
_symmetry.space_group_name_H-M   'P 1'
#
loop_
_entity.id
_entity.type
_entity.pdbx_description
1 polymer ?
#
loop_
_entity_poly.entity_id
_entity_poly.type
_entity_poly.pdbx_seq_one_letter_code
_entity_poly.pdbx_strand_id
1 'polypeptide(L)'
;FYRDKLYKKFGFKNAEELLADWANDHSKNWDANNLLCKLKTWQLNDISNNPSYKGNHIKALKSIRAKTILMPCNQDLYFRTEDNMYEKKFINRASLKPVDSAYGHCAANPGNDKNFQRKLDKNITDLLK
;
A
#
# COMPACT_ATOMS: atom_id res chain seq x y z
N PHE A 1 7.08 -7.74 -10.65
CA PHE A 1 7.00 -9.22 -10.76
C PHE A 1 7.62 -9.73 -12.05
N TYR A 2 7.16 -9.29 -13.21
CA TYR A 2 7.63 -9.79 -14.50
C TYR A 2 9.10 -9.45 -14.75
N ARG A 3 9.44 -8.16 -14.72
CA ARG A 3 10.79 -7.65 -14.97
C ARG A 3 11.86 -8.33 -14.11
N ASP A 4 11.57 -8.49 -12.81
CA ASP A 4 12.53 -9.02 -11.84
C ASP A 4 12.37 -10.54 -11.64
N LYS A 5 11.61 -11.19 -12.52
CA LYS A 5 11.41 -12.65 -12.58
C LYS A 5 10.99 -13.24 -11.24
N LEU A 6 10.18 -12.51 -10.44
CA LEU A 6 9.72 -12.97 -9.12
C LEU A 6 8.90 -14.26 -9.19
N TYR A 7 8.24 -14.53 -10.32
CA TYR A 7 7.52 -15.78 -10.55
C TYR A 7 8.39 -17.01 -10.26
N LYS A 8 9.71 -16.96 -10.56
CA LYS A 8 10.64 -18.04 -10.25
C LYS A 8 10.81 -18.31 -8.76
N LYS A 9 10.73 -17.25 -7.91
CA LYS A 9 10.79 -17.39 -6.45
C LYS A 9 9.56 -18.10 -5.89
N PHE A 10 8.45 -18.04 -6.62
CA PHE A 10 7.21 -18.76 -6.27
C PHE A 10 7.10 -20.13 -6.91
N GLY A 11 8.16 -20.61 -7.61
CA GLY A 11 8.21 -21.93 -8.19
C GLY A 11 7.61 -22.05 -9.59
N PHE A 12 7.21 -20.93 -10.23
CA PHE A 12 6.64 -20.93 -11.58
C PHE A 12 7.72 -20.84 -12.66
N LYS A 13 7.49 -21.48 -13.79
CA LYS A 13 8.42 -21.50 -14.93
C LYS A 13 8.47 -20.15 -15.66
N ASN A 14 7.33 -19.51 -15.80
CA ASN A 14 7.14 -18.25 -16.50
C ASN A 14 6.04 -17.41 -15.83
N ALA A 15 5.83 -16.18 -16.30
CA ALA A 15 4.84 -15.28 -15.75
C ALA A 15 3.40 -15.71 -16.11
N GLU A 16 3.21 -16.34 -17.24
CA GLU A 16 1.93 -16.85 -17.72
C GLU A 16 1.40 -17.94 -16.78
N GLU A 17 2.28 -18.85 -16.34
CA GLU A 17 1.93 -19.88 -15.36
C GLU A 17 1.53 -19.27 -14.00
N LEU A 18 2.26 -18.29 -13.51
CA LEU A 18 1.88 -17.54 -12.31
C LEU A 18 0.52 -16.85 -12.45
N LEU A 19 0.28 -16.20 -13.60
CA LEU A 19 -0.99 -15.49 -13.83
C LEU A 19 -2.17 -16.46 -13.93
N ALA A 20 -1.96 -17.61 -14.55
CA ALA A 20 -2.98 -18.65 -14.65
C ALA A 20 -3.33 -19.23 -13.26
N ASP A 21 -2.33 -19.48 -12.42
CA ASP A 21 -2.52 -19.93 -11.05
C ASP A 21 -3.28 -18.89 -10.22
N TRP A 22 -2.89 -17.63 -10.33
CA TRP A 22 -3.54 -16.52 -9.64
C TRP A 22 -5.01 -16.34 -10.09
N ALA A 23 -5.28 -16.42 -11.39
CA ALA A 23 -6.63 -16.35 -11.92
C ALA A 23 -7.50 -17.52 -11.43
N ASN A 24 -6.93 -18.74 -11.38
CA ASN A 24 -7.61 -19.92 -10.88
C ASN A 24 -7.92 -19.82 -9.37
N ASP A 25 -6.98 -19.31 -8.56
CA ASP A 25 -7.21 -19.08 -7.13
C ASP A 25 -8.35 -18.06 -6.92
N HIS A 26 -8.32 -16.94 -7.65
CA HIS A 26 -9.36 -15.91 -7.55
C HIS A 26 -10.73 -16.43 -7.99
N SER A 27 -10.80 -17.24 -9.04
CA SER A 27 -12.06 -17.81 -9.51
C SER A 27 -12.71 -18.78 -8.52
N LYS A 28 -11.91 -19.44 -7.70
CA LYS A 28 -12.38 -20.45 -6.74
C LYS A 28 -12.64 -19.91 -5.34
N ASN A 29 -11.80 -18.96 -4.90
CA ASN A 29 -11.73 -18.55 -3.50
C ASN A 29 -12.28 -17.15 -3.25
N TRP A 30 -12.59 -16.38 -4.32
CA TRP A 30 -13.07 -15.02 -4.18
C TRP A 30 -14.47 -14.84 -4.76
N ASP A 31 -15.36 -14.29 -3.95
CA ASP A 31 -16.70 -13.91 -4.38
C ASP A 31 -16.68 -12.53 -5.05
N ALA A 32 -17.25 -12.43 -6.26
CA ALA A 32 -17.27 -11.20 -7.04
C ALA A 32 -18.03 -10.06 -6.35
N ASN A 33 -19.12 -10.36 -5.62
CA ASN A 33 -19.89 -9.35 -4.89
C ASN A 33 -19.09 -8.80 -3.71
N ASN A 34 -18.31 -9.65 -3.03
CA ASN A 34 -17.42 -9.22 -1.96
C ASN A 34 -16.31 -8.31 -2.49
N LEU A 35 -15.75 -8.60 -3.68
CA LEU A 35 -14.78 -7.73 -4.34
C LEU A 35 -15.40 -6.38 -4.72
N LEU A 36 -16.59 -6.38 -5.30
CA LEU A 36 -17.33 -5.15 -5.62
C LEU A 36 -17.63 -4.33 -4.36
N CYS A 37 -18.03 -4.97 -3.27
CA CYS A 37 -18.26 -4.32 -1.98
C CYS A 37 -16.98 -3.64 -1.45
N LYS A 38 -15.83 -4.33 -1.50
CA LYS A 38 -14.53 -3.76 -1.12
C LYS A 38 -14.16 -2.57 -1.98
N LEU A 39 -14.29 -2.67 -3.31
CA LEU A 39 -14.02 -1.58 -4.24
C LEU A 39 -14.93 -0.37 -3.96
N LYS A 40 -16.21 -0.62 -3.70
CA LYS A 40 -17.16 0.44 -3.36
C LYS A 40 -16.79 1.13 -2.04
N THR A 41 -16.35 0.36 -1.05
CA THR A 41 -15.86 0.90 0.22
C THR A 41 -14.65 1.82 -0.01
N TRP A 42 -13.69 1.42 -0.84
CA TRP A 42 -12.53 2.27 -1.18
C TRP A 42 -12.96 3.57 -1.88
N GLN A 43 -13.87 3.47 -2.87
CA GLN A 43 -14.37 4.65 -3.59
C GLN A 43 -15.09 5.66 -2.71
N LEU A 44 -15.77 5.18 -1.66
CA LEU A 44 -16.54 6.02 -0.75
C LEU A 44 -15.75 6.44 0.49
N ASN A 45 -14.57 5.88 0.71
CA ASN A 45 -13.74 6.20 1.87
C ASN A 45 -13.13 7.59 1.71
N ASP A 46 -13.66 8.53 2.47
CA ASP A 46 -13.18 9.91 2.55
C ASP A 46 -13.09 10.33 4.01
N ILE A 47 -11.86 10.52 4.50
CA ILE A 47 -11.57 10.95 5.87
C ILE A 47 -12.19 12.32 6.20
N SER A 48 -12.55 13.10 5.22
CA SER A 48 -13.15 14.43 5.38
C SER A 48 -14.68 14.43 5.41
N ASN A 49 -15.30 13.31 5.02
CA ASN A 49 -16.77 13.17 4.96
C ASN A 49 -17.37 12.93 6.35
N ASN A 50 -17.30 13.93 7.19
CA ASN A 50 -17.86 13.93 8.54
C ASN A 50 -18.14 15.38 9.02
N PRO A 51 -18.90 15.57 10.12
CA PRO A 51 -19.25 16.90 10.62
C PRO A 51 -18.08 17.82 10.95
N SER A 52 -16.93 17.25 11.36
CA SER A 52 -15.75 18.03 11.76
C SER A 52 -15.03 18.66 10.58
N TYR A 53 -15.00 17.98 9.44
CA TYR A 53 -14.25 18.42 8.28
C TYR A 53 -15.13 18.86 7.11
N LYS A 54 -16.37 18.41 7.03
CA LYS A 54 -17.40 18.83 6.04
C LYS A 54 -16.88 18.75 4.60
N GLY A 55 -16.21 17.64 4.25
CA GLY A 55 -15.62 17.42 2.93
C GLY A 55 -14.29 18.13 2.67
N ASN A 56 -13.70 18.80 3.66
CA ASN A 56 -12.41 19.46 3.50
C ASN A 56 -11.26 18.49 3.82
N HIS A 57 -10.76 17.81 2.79
CA HIS A 57 -9.69 16.81 2.90
C HIS A 57 -8.40 17.40 3.48
N ILE A 58 -8.00 18.59 3.06
CA ILE A 58 -6.80 19.27 3.56
C ILE A 58 -6.91 19.54 5.06
N LYS A 59 -8.10 19.97 5.52
CA LYS A 59 -8.35 20.20 6.96
C LYS A 59 -8.24 18.89 7.75
N ALA A 60 -8.73 17.78 7.19
CA ALA A 60 -8.61 16.47 7.81
C ALA A 60 -7.15 16.04 7.95
N LEU A 61 -6.35 16.14 6.89
CA LEU A 61 -4.91 15.84 6.92
C LEU A 61 -4.15 16.73 7.93
N LYS A 62 -4.43 18.03 7.95
CA LYS A 62 -3.82 18.98 8.90
C LYS A 62 -4.17 18.68 10.36
N SER A 63 -5.25 17.96 10.63
CA SER A 63 -5.65 17.59 12.00
C SER A 63 -4.82 16.44 12.58
N ILE A 64 -4.04 15.73 11.76
CA ILE A 64 -3.16 14.65 12.22
C ILE A 64 -2.01 15.25 13.03
N ARG A 65 -2.01 14.97 14.34
CA ARG A 65 -1.01 15.49 15.29
C ARG A 65 0.11 14.50 15.56
N ALA A 66 -0.11 13.23 15.28
CA ALA A 66 0.87 12.19 15.52
C ALA A 66 2.14 12.40 14.67
N LYS A 67 3.29 12.03 15.22
CA LYS A 67 4.52 11.85 14.43
C LYS A 67 4.24 10.72 13.43
N THR A 68 4.38 10.98 12.14
CA THR A 68 3.93 10.10 11.07
C THR A 68 5.08 9.77 10.13
N ILE A 69 5.21 8.50 9.75
CA ILE A 69 6.10 8.08 8.68
C ILE A 69 5.23 7.50 7.56
N LEU A 70 5.26 8.14 6.38
CA LEU A 70 4.68 7.61 5.16
C LEU A 70 5.74 6.78 4.45
N MET A 71 5.45 5.49 4.24
CA MET A 71 6.43 4.53 3.71
C MET A 71 5.84 3.78 2.50
N PRO A 72 5.59 4.49 1.39
CA PRO A 72 5.08 3.87 0.17
C PRO A 72 6.15 3.00 -0.49
N CYS A 73 5.70 1.99 -1.25
CA CYS A 73 6.54 1.27 -2.20
C CYS A 73 6.47 1.96 -3.57
N ASN A 74 7.62 2.31 -4.15
CA ASN A 74 7.67 3.01 -5.44
C ASN A 74 7.08 2.20 -6.61
N GLN A 75 7.01 0.87 -6.47
CA GLN A 75 6.43 -0.02 -7.47
C GLN A 75 4.96 -0.40 -7.16
N ASP A 76 4.37 0.20 -6.12
CA ASP A 76 2.95 0.04 -5.82
C ASP A 76 2.10 0.84 -6.82
N LEU A 77 1.15 0.16 -7.48
CA LEU A 77 0.21 0.77 -8.42
C LEU A 77 -1.15 1.09 -7.79
N TYR A 78 -1.39 0.62 -6.56
CA TYR A 78 -2.61 0.91 -5.80
C TYR A 78 -2.43 2.16 -4.93
N PHE A 79 -1.38 2.19 -4.11
CA PHE A 79 -1.07 3.30 -3.21
C PHE A 79 0.24 3.96 -3.65
N ARG A 80 0.11 4.89 -4.58
CA ARG A 80 1.24 5.51 -5.26
C ARG A 80 2.04 6.42 -4.36
N THR A 81 3.34 6.46 -4.59
CA THR A 81 4.25 7.36 -3.84
C THR A 81 3.87 8.82 -4.02
N GLU A 82 3.37 9.23 -5.20
CA GLU A 82 2.94 10.59 -5.49
C GLU A 82 1.78 11.05 -4.60
N ASP A 83 0.83 10.16 -4.30
CA ASP A 83 -0.29 10.45 -3.41
C ASP A 83 0.21 10.70 -1.98
N ASN A 84 1.14 9.88 -1.49
CA ASN A 84 1.78 10.10 -0.19
C ASN A 84 2.65 11.37 -0.16
N MET A 85 3.28 11.75 -1.27
CA MET A 85 3.98 13.02 -1.40
C MET A 85 3.02 14.21 -1.29
N TYR A 86 1.83 14.08 -1.86
CA TYR A 86 0.79 15.09 -1.72
C TYR A 86 0.28 15.20 -0.29
N GLU A 87 -0.09 14.09 0.34
CA GLU A 87 -0.59 14.03 1.73
C GLU A 87 0.43 14.61 2.72
N LYS A 88 1.71 14.27 2.55
CA LYS A 88 2.81 14.78 3.38
C LYS A 88 2.86 16.30 3.45
N LYS A 89 2.42 17.03 2.42
CA LYS A 89 2.41 18.50 2.42
C LYS A 89 1.50 19.09 3.49
N PHE A 90 0.50 18.32 3.92
CA PHE A 90 -0.53 18.79 4.85
C PHE A 90 -0.42 18.17 6.25
N ILE A 91 0.27 17.05 6.40
CA ILE A 91 0.50 16.40 7.70
C ILE A 91 1.75 17.01 8.34
N ASN A 92 1.56 17.87 9.34
CA ASN A 92 2.62 18.71 9.90
C ASN A 92 3.85 17.94 10.40
N ARG A 93 3.66 16.75 10.97
CA ARG A 93 4.75 15.93 11.55
C ARG A 93 5.03 14.68 10.72
N ALA A 94 4.79 14.73 9.40
CA ALA A 94 5.05 13.61 8.52
C ALA A 94 6.44 13.65 7.90
N SER A 95 7.07 12.50 7.83
CA SER A 95 8.24 12.21 6.99
C SER A 95 7.87 11.20 5.92
N LEU A 96 8.45 11.34 4.73
CA LEU A 96 8.24 10.44 3.61
C LEU A 96 9.52 9.59 3.43
N LYS A 97 9.37 8.27 3.47
CA LYS A 97 10.46 7.31 3.34
C LYS A 97 10.10 6.21 2.33
N PRO A 98 10.10 6.51 1.02
CA PRO A 98 9.76 5.54 0.00
C PRO A 98 10.72 4.35 -0.01
N VAL A 99 10.22 3.19 -0.42
CA VAL A 99 11.02 1.97 -0.54
C VAL A 99 10.84 1.37 -1.93
N ASP A 100 11.94 0.96 -2.53
CA ASP A 100 11.91 0.17 -3.76
C ASP A 100 11.73 -1.30 -3.44
N SER A 101 10.74 -1.93 -4.07
CA SER A 101 10.52 -3.37 -3.98
C SER A 101 9.82 -3.89 -5.21
N ALA A 102 10.37 -4.94 -5.81
CA ALA A 102 9.76 -5.64 -6.94
C ALA A 102 8.41 -6.31 -6.58
N TYR A 103 8.11 -6.45 -5.30
CA TYR A 103 6.81 -6.95 -4.82
C TYR A 103 5.68 -5.92 -4.92
N GLY A 104 5.99 -4.64 -5.18
CA GLY A 104 4.99 -3.58 -5.33
C GLY A 104 4.04 -3.52 -4.14
N HIS A 105 2.74 -3.61 -4.39
CA HIS A 105 1.71 -3.59 -3.35
C HIS A 105 1.90 -4.64 -2.24
N CYS A 106 2.45 -5.79 -2.58
CA CYS A 106 2.69 -6.88 -1.64
C CYS A 106 4.03 -6.78 -0.88
N ALA A 107 4.77 -5.68 -1.01
CA ALA A 107 6.09 -5.53 -0.36
C ALA A 107 6.02 -5.61 1.16
N ALA A 108 4.95 -5.08 1.76
CA ALA A 108 4.73 -5.07 3.20
C ALA A 108 4.20 -6.38 3.77
N ASN A 109 3.79 -7.35 2.93
CA ASN A 109 3.32 -8.63 3.42
C ASN A 109 4.46 -9.38 4.12
N PRO A 110 4.22 -9.96 5.30
CA PRO A 110 5.24 -10.70 6.04
C PRO A 110 5.90 -11.79 5.17
N GLY A 111 7.24 -11.81 5.19
CA GLY A 111 8.01 -12.82 4.46
C GLY A 111 8.33 -12.48 2.99
N ASN A 112 7.65 -11.52 2.36
CA ASN A 112 7.85 -11.21 0.95
C ASN A 112 9.19 -10.51 0.69
N ASP A 113 9.42 -9.36 1.31
CA ASP A 113 10.62 -8.55 1.08
C ASP A 113 11.35 -8.25 2.40
N LYS A 114 12.44 -8.96 2.63
CA LYS A 114 13.29 -8.77 3.83
C LYS A 114 13.90 -7.37 3.92
N ASN A 115 14.17 -6.72 2.79
CA ASN A 115 14.70 -5.36 2.80
C ASN A 115 13.64 -4.35 3.21
N PHE A 116 12.42 -4.50 2.70
CA PHE A 116 11.26 -3.70 3.13
C PHE A 116 11.03 -3.87 4.63
N GLN A 117 10.99 -5.11 5.12
CA GLN A 117 10.79 -5.42 6.55
C GLN A 117 11.84 -4.77 7.44
N ARG A 118 13.14 -4.89 7.10
CA ARG A 118 14.21 -4.24 7.88
C ARG A 118 14.07 -2.72 7.94
N LYS A 119 13.66 -2.09 6.82
CA LYS A 119 13.40 -0.65 6.79
C LYS A 119 12.17 -0.27 7.62
N LEU A 120 11.13 -1.09 7.59
CA LEU A 120 9.94 -0.92 8.40
C LEU A 120 10.28 -0.99 9.90
N ASP A 121 10.98 -2.03 10.33
CA ASP A 121 11.40 -2.21 11.74
C ASP A 121 12.25 -1.04 12.23
N LYS A 122 13.20 -0.59 11.41
CA LYS A 122 14.01 0.59 11.72
C LYS A 122 13.13 1.85 11.88
N ASN A 123 12.20 2.06 10.96
CA ASN A 123 11.33 3.25 11.00
C ASN A 123 10.37 3.21 12.19
N ILE A 124 9.85 2.04 12.57
CA ILE A 124 9.03 1.86 13.78
C ILE A 124 9.88 2.18 15.01
N THR A 125 11.08 1.63 15.10
CA THR A 125 12.00 1.90 16.22
C THR A 125 12.31 3.40 16.35
N ASP A 126 12.56 4.09 15.23
CA ASP A 126 12.84 5.53 15.21
C ASP A 126 11.59 6.38 15.54
N LEU A 127 10.39 5.86 15.27
CA LEU A 127 9.12 6.53 15.55
C LEU A 127 8.79 6.50 17.05
N LEU A 128 9.15 5.41 17.73
CA LEU A 128 8.83 5.13 19.14
C LEU A 128 9.83 5.76 20.13
N LYS A 129 10.95 6.29 19.63
CA LYS A 129 11.91 7.10 20.40
C LYS A 129 11.47 8.58 20.45
#